data_61d5640c45ee8347d43dc0cdf6218130
#
_entry.id   61d5640c45ee8347d43dc0cdf6218130
#
_cell.length_a   1.000
_cell.length_b   1.000
_cell.length_c   1.000
_cell.angle_alpha   90.00
_cell.angle_beta   90.00
_cell.angle_gamma   90.00
#
_symmetry.space_group_name_H-M   'P 1'
#
loop_
_entity.id
_entity.type
_entity.pdbx_description
1 polymer ?
#
loop_
_entity_poly.entity_id
_entity_poly.type
_entity_poly.pdbx_seq_one_letter_code
_entity_poly.pdbx_strand_id
1 'polypeptide(L)'
;MTKPRVLISDQMDPKAEQIFRERGCDVDVITGKTPEELGEIIGQYDGLAIRSTTKLTKELIARATNLKVVGRAGIGVDNIDIPAASVKGIVVMNTPFGNSITTAEHAIALMFALARQLPEADASTQAGKWEKNRFMGVEVTGKTLGLIGAGNIGSIVASRALGLKMKVVAFDPFLTPERAVEMGVEKADLETLLAKADFITLHTPLTDQTRNILSRENLAKTKSGVRIINCARGGLIDEAALKDALDSGQVGGAALDVFETEPAKASPLFGTPNFISTPHLGASTDEAQVNVAIQVAEQLSDYLVNGGVTNALNMPSLSAEEAPKLRPYMALAERLGSLVGQLAHGNLDKISIEVEGAAAQLNPKPITGAVLAGLMRRYSDTVNMVNAPFLAKERGLDVREVRHDREGVYHTLVRVTVATSQGDRSVAGTLFGNTQPRLVEIFGIGIEAELDGNMLYIVNEDAPGFIGRLGTLLGENGINIGTFNLGRRDAGGEAVLLLSVDSAVPQDVLEQAQKLPGVKVVKALAF
;
A
#
# COMPACT_ATOMS: atom_id res chain seq x y z
N MET A 1 11.67 20.30 16.04
CA MET A 1 11.80 19.17 15.09
C MET A 1 12.38 19.72 13.80
N THR A 2 13.34 19.04 13.17
CA THR A 2 13.85 19.39 11.85
C THR A 2 12.76 19.14 10.83
N LYS A 3 12.62 20.06 9.84
CA LYS A 3 11.64 19.89 8.77
C LYS A 3 12.00 18.66 7.91
N PRO A 4 11.03 17.85 7.47
CA PRO A 4 11.29 16.77 6.54
C PRO A 4 11.85 17.30 5.21
N ARG A 5 12.84 16.62 4.65
CA ARG A 5 13.43 16.98 3.35
C ARG A 5 12.86 16.13 2.24
N VAL A 6 12.38 16.75 1.18
CA VAL A 6 11.79 16.08 0.00
C VAL A 6 12.60 16.41 -1.25
N LEU A 7 12.88 15.38 -2.04
CA LEU A 7 13.49 15.51 -3.37
C LEU A 7 12.40 15.34 -4.44
N ILE A 8 12.33 16.28 -5.37
CA ILE A 8 11.60 16.14 -6.63
C ILE A 8 12.63 15.80 -7.71
N SER A 9 12.64 14.56 -8.20
CA SER A 9 13.68 14.08 -9.14
C SER A 9 13.24 14.06 -10.59
N ASP A 10 11.95 14.18 -10.86
CA ASP A 10 11.39 14.29 -12.21
C ASP A 10 10.69 15.63 -12.42
N GLN A 11 10.65 16.08 -13.66
CA GLN A 11 9.92 17.30 -14.00
C GLN A 11 8.43 17.15 -13.70
N MET A 12 7.88 18.05 -12.88
CA MET A 12 6.45 18.13 -12.55
C MET A 12 6.01 19.58 -12.38
N ASP A 13 4.70 19.81 -12.28
CA ASP A 13 4.14 21.15 -12.12
C ASP A 13 4.70 21.83 -10.86
N PRO A 14 5.08 23.13 -10.93
CA PRO A 14 5.64 23.87 -9.81
C PRO A 14 4.75 23.94 -8.56
N LYS A 15 3.44 23.69 -8.70
CA LYS A 15 2.52 23.61 -7.56
C LYS A 15 2.93 22.54 -6.56
N ALA A 16 3.61 21.45 -7.00
CA ALA A 16 4.11 20.43 -6.09
C ALA A 16 5.12 21.03 -5.10
N GLU A 17 6.11 21.77 -5.59
CA GLU A 17 7.11 22.44 -4.74
C GLU A 17 6.44 23.43 -3.77
N GLN A 18 5.49 24.23 -4.26
CA GLN A 18 4.76 25.19 -3.44
C GLN A 18 4.02 24.48 -2.28
N ILE A 19 3.27 23.41 -2.57
CA ILE A 19 2.50 22.65 -1.57
C ILE A 19 3.42 22.04 -0.52
N PHE A 20 4.53 21.42 -0.93
CA PHE A 20 5.50 20.86 0.03
C PHE A 20 5.99 21.92 1.01
N ARG A 21 6.38 23.12 0.51
CA ARG A 21 6.86 24.23 1.35
C ARG A 21 5.76 24.77 2.28
N GLU A 22 4.56 24.98 1.77
CA GLU A 22 3.40 25.45 2.55
C GLU A 22 3.03 24.47 3.67
N ARG A 23 3.21 23.15 3.43
CA ARG A 23 2.92 22.10 4.41
C ARG A 23 4.10 21.79 5.33
N GLY A 24 5.18 22.56 5.28
CA GLY A 24 6.28 22.49 6.25
C GLY A 24 7.43 21.57 5.88
N CYS A 25 7.55 21.15 4.63
CA CYS A 25 8.70 20.40 4.14
C CYS A 25 9.77 21.31 3.51
N ASP A 26 11.04 20.93 3.63
CA ASP A 26 12.13 21.49 2.83
C ASP A 26 12.23 20.71 1.51
N VAL A 27 12.28 21.43 0.38
CA VAL A 27 12.18 20.81 -0.95
C VAL A 27 13.37 21.22 -1.83
N ASP A 28 13.98 20.22 -2.42
CA ASP A 28 14.95 20.37 -3.50
C ASP A 28 14.36 19.81 -4.81
N VAL A 29 14.46 20.59 -5.90
CA VAL A 29 14.05 20.17 -7.24
C VAL A 29 15.31 19.92 -8.05
N ILE A 30 15.69 18.65 -8.22
CA ILE A 30 16.92 18.24 -8.90
C ILE A 30 16.54 17.16 -9.93
N THR A 31 16.33 17.57 -11.17
CA THR A 31 15.88 16.70 -12.26
C THR A 31 17.01 16.30 -13.20
N GLY A 32 16.80 15.23 -13.97
CA GLY A 32 17.73 14.82 -15.03
C GLY A 32 19.00 14.12 -14.55
N LYS A 33 19.04 13.69 -13.29
CA LYS A 33 20.16 12.94 -12.72
C LYS A 33 20.20 11.50 -13.25
N THR A 34 21.41 10.99 -13.47
CA THR A 34 21.60 9.55 -13.70
C THR A 34 21.30 8.76 -12.42
N PRO A 35 21.05 7.44 -12.52
CA PRO A 35 20.85 6.60 -11.32
C PRO A 35 22.03 6.67 -10.33
N GLU A 36 23.27 6.78 -10.82
CA GLU A 36 24.48 6.88 -10.02
C GLU A 36 24.51 8.20 -9.25
N GLU A 37 24.30 9.32 -9.92
CA GLU A 37 24.24 10.66 -9.32
C GLU A 37 23.09 10.80 -8.32
N LEU A 38 21.91 10.22 -8.64
CA LEU A 38 20.78 10.20 -7.73
C LEU A 38 21.11 9.39 -6.47
N GLY A 39 21.85 8.28 -6.64
CA GLY A 39 22.33 7.45 -5.54
C GLY A 39 23.26 8.14 -4.55
N GLU A 40 23.98 9.20 -4.97
CA GLU A 40 24.86 9.97 -4.11
C GLU A 40 24.09 10.92 -3.17
N ILE A 41 22.90 11.34 -3.55
CA ILE A 41 22.13 12.35 -2.82
C ILE A 41 20.88 11.80 -2.14
N ILE A 42 20.27 10.72 -2.65
CA ILE A 42 18.95 10.20 -2.20
C ILE A 42 18.90 9.90 -0.70
N GLY A 43 20.03 9.48 -0.12
CA GLY A 43 20.12 9.18 1.32
C GLY A 43 19.97 10.39 2.24
N GLN A 44 19.93 11.62 1.70
CA GLN A 44 19.76 12.85 2.47
C GLN A 44 18.28 13.26 2.64
N TYR A 45 17.37 12.56 1.98
CA TYR A 45 15.96 12.94 1.92
C TYR A 45 15.07 11.96 2.67
N ASP A 46 13.99 12.48 3.30
CA ASP A 46 12.93 11.72 3.94
C ASP A 46 11.85 11.28 2.94
N GLY A 47 11.62 12.08 1.89
CA GLY A 47 10.64 11.85 0.84
C GLY A 47 11.21 12.00 -0.56
N LEU A 48 10.66 11.24 -1.50
CA LEU A 48 11.01 11.29 -2.92
C LEU A 48 9.74 11.38 -3.77
N ALA A 49 9.61 12.44 -4.57
CA ALA A 49 8.54 12.58 -5.56
C ALA A 49 9.10 12.34 -6.96
N ILE A 50 8.52 11.35 -7.66
CA ILE A 50 8.95 10.91 -9.00
C ILE A 50 7.78 10.85 -9.98
N ARG A 51 8.12 10.73 -11.25
CA ARG A 51 7.22 10.35 -12.34
C ARG A 51 7.74 9.08 -13.03
N SER A 52 7.69 9.04 -14.36
CA SER A 52 8.09 7.86 -15.14
C SER A 52 9.58 7.80 -15.49
N THR A 53 10.31 8.92 -15.40
CA THR A 53 11.72 9.00 -15.82
C THR A 53 12.64 8.37 -14.78
N THR A 54 12.43 8.68 -13.51
CA THR A 54 13.20 8.07 -12.41
C THR A 54 12.77 6.61 -12.21
N LYS A 55 13.73 5.69 -12.27
CA LYS A 55 13.54 4.27 -11.96
C LYS A 55 14.11 3.99 -10.57
N LEU A 56 13.25 3.72 -9.61
CA LEU A 56 13.63 3.40 -8.23
C LEU A 56 13.91 1.90 -8.10
N THR A 57 15.10 1.48 -8.50
CA THR A 57 15.56 0.08 -8.47
C THR A 57 16.00 -0.34 -7.07
N LYS A 58 16.17 -1.65 -6.85
CA LYS A 58 16.69 -2.22 -5.61
C LYS A 58 18.04 -1.61 -5.20
N GLU A 59 18.93 -1.38 -6.17
CA GLU A 59 20.26 -0.79 -5.94
C GLU A 59 20.15 0.67 -5.46
N LEU A 60 19.25 1.45 -6.06
CA LEU A 60 19.01 2.84 -5.67
C LEU A 60 18.33 2.90 -4.29
N ILE A 61 17.36 2.03 -4.03
CA ILE A 61 16.71 1.88 -2.73
C ILE A 61 17.74 1.56 -1.64
N ALA A 62 18.72 0.71 -1.92
CA ALA A 62 19.76 0.36 -0.94
C ALA A 62 20.56 1.60 -0.45
N ARG A 63 20.76 2.60 -1.31
CA ARG A 63 21.47 3.87 -0.98
C ARG A 63 20.58 4.88 -0.26
N ALA A 64 19.27 4.74 -0.31
CA ALA A 64 18.30 5.67 0.29
C ALA A 64 18.17 5.43 1.81
N THR A 65 19.17 5.85 2.59
CA THR A 65 19.29 5.52 4.03
C THR A 65 18.23 6.18 4.91
N ASN A 66 17.79 7.39 4.58
CA ASN A 66 16.80 8.14 5.35
C ASN A 66 15.41 8.15 4.74
N LEU A 67 15.24 7.59 3.54
CA LEU A 67 13.99 7.66 2.79
C LEU A 67 12.88 6.88 3.51
N LYS A 68 11.78 7.55 3.80
CA LYS A 68 10.59 7.02 4.48
C LYS A 68 9.43 6.77 3.51
N VAL A 69 9.34 7.61 2.46
CA VAL A 69 8.23 7.54 1.50
C VAL A 69 8.68 7.92 0.10
N VAL A 70 8.13 7.24 -0.88
CA VAL A 70 8.21 7.62 -2.29
C VAL A 70 6.80 7.79 -2.85
N GLY A 71 6.55 8.88 -3.56
CA GLY A 71 5.31 9.14 -4.28
C GLY A 71 5.54 9.22 -5.78
N ARG A 72 4.80 8.44 -6.53
CA ARG A 72 4.79 8.53 -7.98
C ARG A 72 3.60 9.37 -8.43
N ALA A 73 3.87 10.52 -9.06
CA ALA A 73 2.86 11.36 -9.67
C ALA A 73 2.29 10.69 -10.94
N GLY A 74 1.27 9.86 -10.74
CA GLY A 74 0.59 9.03 -11.74
C GLY A 74 0.10 7.71 -11.17
N ILE A 75 -0.64 6.93 -11.97
CA ILE A 75 -1.29 5.68 -11.53
C ILE A 75 -0.31 4.51 -11.51
N GLY A 76 0.40 4.27 -12.60
CA GLY A 76 1.32 3.13 -12.71
C GLY A 76 2.57 3.32 -11.86
N VAL A 77 3.14 2.22 -11.37
CA VAL A 77 4.33 2.22 -10.50
C VAL A 77 5.37 1.22 -10.97
N ASP A 78 5.33 0.88 -12.25
CA ASP A 78 6.21 -0.12 -12.87
C ASP A 78 7.71 0.27 -12.80
N ASN A 79 7.99 1.54 -12.54
CA ASN A 79 9.34 2.09 -12.35
C ASN A 79 9.82 2.06 -10.89
N ILE A 80 9.09 1.44 -9.96
CA ILE A 80 9.44 1.31 -8.54
C ILE A 80 9.51 -0.16 -8.16
N ASP A 81 10.64 -0.61 -7.60
CA ASP A 81 10.77 -1.93 -6.98
C ASP A 81 10.05 -1.92 -5.61
N ILE A 82 8.72 -2.16 -5.64
CA ILE A 82 7.89 -2.16 -4.43
C ILE A 82 8.32 -3.22 -3.42
N PRO A 83 8.66 -4.47 -3.79
CA PRO A 83 9.21 -5.45 -2.86
C PRO A 83 10.45 -4.94 -2.13
N ALA A 84 11.44 -4.38 -2.85
CA ALA A 84 12.65 -3.84 -2.24
C ALA A 84 12.35 -2.64 -1.31
N ALA A 85 11.46 -1.73 -1.73
CA ALA A 85 11.01 -0.62 -0.89
C ALA A 85 10.33 -1.11 0.38
N SER A 86 9.49 -2.15 0.27
CA SER A 86 8.77 -2.73 1.42
C SER A 86 9.72 -3.38 2.42
N VAL A 87 10.71 -4.15 1.95
CA VAL A 87 11.74 -4.73 2.84
C VAL A 87 12.50 -3.65 3.60
N LYS A 88 12.79 -2.52 2.94
CA LYS A 88 13.49 -1.39 3.57
C LYS A 88 12.58 -0.51 4.44
N GLY A 89 11.27 -0.77 4.45
CA GLY A 89 10.31 -0.01 5.24
C GLY A 89 9.91 1.34 4.62
N ILE A 90 10.09 1.51 3.31
CA ILE A 90 9.73 2.71 2.57
C ILE A 90 8.30 2.59 2.08
N VAL A 91 7.45 3.57 2.42
CA VAL A 91 6.08 3.66 1.91
C VAL A 91 6.09 4.02 0.44
N VAL A 92 5.31 3.31 -0.38
CA VAL A 92 5.13 3.63 -1.80
C VAL A 92 3.70 4.11 -2.04
N MET A 93 3.55 5.32 -2.54
CA MET A 93 2.28 5.95 -2.87
C MET A 93 2.18 6.29 -4.34
N ASN A 94 0.97 6.26 -4.89
CA ASN A 94 0.68 6.75 -6.23
C ASN A 94 -0.49 7.76 -6.21
N THR A 95 -0.85 8.32 -7.37
CA THR A 95 -1.95 9.28 -7.50
C THR A 95 -3.04 8.72 -8.42
N PRO A 96 -3.89 7.78 -7.93
CA PRO A 96 -4.79 6.99 -8.78
C PRO A 96 -5.94 7.78 -9.38
N PHE A 97 -6.19 9.01 -8.93
CA PHE A 97 -7.31 9.83 -9.40
C PHE A 97 -6.86 11.02 -10.28
N GLY A 98 -5.56 11.36 -10.29
CA GLY A 98 -5.06 12.57 -10.93
C GLY A 98 -5.17 12.59 -12.45
N ASN A 99 -5.10 11.43 -13.11
CA ASN A 99 -5.16 11.30 -14.57
C ASN A 99 -6.20 10.29 -15.08
N SER A 100 -7.14 9.84 -14.23
CA SER A 100 -8.13 8.83 -14.63
C SER A 100 -9.06 9.33 -15.72
N ILE A 101 -9.51 10.59 -15.64
CA ILE A 101 -10.38 11.22 -16.65
C ILE A 101 -9.62 11.32 -17.98
N THR A 102 -8.40 11.83 -17.94
CA THR A 102 -7.56 12.04 -19.13
C THR A 102 -7.32 10.74 -19.90
N THR A 103 -6.95 9.67 -19.19
CA THR A 103 -6.74 8.34 -19.82
C THR A 103 -8.04 7.78 -20.39
N ALA A 104 -9.17 7.96 -19.70
CA ALA A 104 -10.46 7.52 -20.20
C ALA A 104 -10.89 8.26 -21.47
N GLU A 105 -10.69 9.57 -21.50
CA GLU A 105 -11.00 10.40 -22.69
C GLU A 105 -10.07 10.11 -23.85
N HIS A 106 -8.80 9.82 -23.59
CA HIS A 106 -7.86 9.36 -24.62
C HIS A 106 -8.30 8.03 -25.25
N ALA A 107 -8.76 7.07 -24.44
CA ALA A 107 -9.30 5.80 -24.95
C ALA A 107 -10.55 6.01 -25.83
N ILE A 108 -11.45 6.89 -25.42
CA ILE A 108 -12.63 7.26 -26.23
C ILE A 108 -12.22 7.97 -27.53
N ALA A 109 -11.24 8.87 -27.48
CA ALA A 109 -10.72 9.53 -28.67
C ALA A 109 -10.13 8.53 -29.68
N LEU A 110 -9.32 7.56 -29.20
CA LEU A 110 -8.78 6.49 -30.02
C LEU A 110 -9.87 5.57 -30.57
N MET A 111 -10.93 5.30 -29.81
CA MET A 111 -12.09 4.54 -30.28
C MET A 111 -12.76 5.24 -31.48
N PHE A 112 -12.97 6.54 -31.41
CA PHE A 112 -13.51 7.31 -32.55
C PHE A 112 -12.53 7.39 -33.72
N ALA A 113 -11.25 7.56 -33.46
CA ALA A 113 -10.21 7.57 -34.48
C ALA A 113 -10.22 6.26 -35.30
N LEU A 114 -10.34 5.10 -34.62
CA LEU A 114 -10.51 3.79 -35.27
C LEU A 114 -11.85 3.66 -36.00
N ALA A 115 -12.95 4.05 -35.35
CA ALA A 115 -14.28 3.93 -35.94
C ALA A 115 -14.42 4.71 -37.26
N ARG A 116 -13.68 5.80 -37.40
CA ARG A 116 -13.78 6.72 -38.54
C ARG A 116 -12.50 6.80 -39.38
N GLN A 117 -11.47 5.99 -39.07
CA GLN A 117 -10.17 5.96 -39.79
C GLN A 117 -9.55 7.37 -39.91
N LEU A 118 -9.61 8.18 -38.84
CA LEU A 118 -9.27 9.61 -38.89
C LEU A 118 -7.82 9.87 -39.30
N PRO A 119 -6.79 9.19 -38.76
CA PRO A 119 -5.39 9.49 -39.12
C PRO A 119 -5.09 9.24 -40.62
N GLU A 120 -5.59 8.15 -41.17
CA GLU A 120 -5.38 7.81 -42.59
C GLU A 120 -6.17 8.74 -43.51
N ALA A 121 -7.39 9.12 -43.13
CA ALA A 121 -8.21 10.06 -43.89
C ALA A 121 -7.59 11.45 -43.88
N ASP A 122 -7.08 11.93 -42.77
CA ASP A 122 -6.36 13.19 -42.66
C ASP A 122 -5.10 13.19 -43.53
N ALA A 123 -4.24 12.19 -43.37
CA ALA A 123 -3.00 12.06 -44.15
C ALA A 123 -3.27 12.02 -45.66
N SER A 124 -4.31 11.30 -46.11
CA SER A 124 -4.72 11.23 -47.50
C SER A 124 -5.15 12.60 -48.01
N THR A 125 -5.99 13.30 -47.25
CA THR A 125 -6.51 14.62 -47.62
C THR A 125 -5.41 15.68 -47.70
N GLN A 126 -4.52 15.69 -46.70
CA GLN A 126 -3.37 16.61 -46.68
C GLN A 126 -2.38 16.35 -47.83
N ALA A 127 -2.29 15.08 -48.30
CA ALA A 127 -1.54 14.71 -49.50
C ALA A 127 -2.25 15.07 -50.81
N GLY A 128 -3.34 15.84 -50.77
CA GLY A 128 -4.10 16.28 -51.95
C GLY A 128 -4.99 15.18 -52.58
N LYS A 129 -5.22 14.07 -51.88
CA LYS A 129 -6.09 12.99 -52.36
C LYS A 129 -7.50 13.15 -51.81
N TRP A 130 -8.51 12.95 -52.66
CA TRP A 130 -9.94 13.03 -52.29
C TRP A 130 -10.59 11.66 -52.35
N GLU A 131 -10.24 10.77 -51.38
CA GLU A 131 -10.57 9.33 -51.43
C GLU A 131 -11.83 8.99 -50.59
N LYS A 132 -12.94 9.71 -50.79
CA LYS A 132 -14.15 9.60 -49.95
C LYS A 132 -14.65 8.16 -49.75
N ASN A 133 -14.61 7.33 -50.80
CA ASN A 133 -15.12 5.96 -50.76
C ASN A 133 -14.18 4.96 -50.08
N ARG A 134 -12.92 5.34 -49.82
CA ARG A 134 -11.93 4.51 -49.14
C ARG A 134 -12.20 4.46 -47.61
N PHE A 135 -12.69 5.55 -47.07
CA PHE A 135 -12.83 5.73 -45.62
C PHE A 135 -14.27 5.50 -45.15
N MET A 136 -14.73 4.23 -45.28
CA MET A 136 -16.04 3.81 -44.80
C MET A 136 -15.96 3.43 -43.32
N GLY A 137 -16.35 4.35 -42.41
CA GLY A 137 -16.36 4.14 -40.98
C GLY A 137 -17.55 3.34 -40.49
N VAL A 138 -17.60 3.18 -39.15
CA VAL A 138 -18.74 2.59 -38.44
C VAL A 138 -19.27 3.58 -37.38
N GLU A 139 -20.57 3.50 -37.13
CA GLU A 139 -21.19 4.21 -36.00
C GLU A 139 -20.94 3.44 -34.70
N VAL A 140 -20.77 4.16 -33.59
CA VAL A 140 -20.62 3.55 -32.25
C VAL A 140 -21.98 3.35 -31.57
N THR A 141 -23.02 4.10 -31.98
CA THR A 141 -24.38 4.00 -31.43
C THR A 141 -24.91 2.57 -31.58
N GLY A 142 -25.42 2.01 -30.47
CA GLY A 142 -25.98 0.66 -30.42
C GLY A 142 -24.95 -0.48 -30.49
N LYS A 143 -23.67 -0.18 -30.68
CA LYS A 143 -22.58 -1.15 -30.63
C LYS A 143 -22.26 -1.54 -29.19
N THR A 144 -21.66 -2.72 -29.02
CA THR A 144 -21.24 -3.23 -27.72
C THR A 144 -19.76 -2.92 -27.49
N LEU A 145 -19.48 -2.22 -26.39
CA LEU A 145 -18.13 -2.04 -25.86
C LEU A 145 -17.84 -3.12 -24.83
N GLY A 146 -16.85 -3.96 -25.07
CA GLY A 146 -16.24 -4.89 -24.12
C GLY A 146 -15.22 -4.14 -23.27
N LEU A 147 -15.47 -4.05 -21.98
CA LEU A 147 -14.62 -3.36 -21.00
C LEU A 147 -13.85 -4.39 -20.16
N ILE A 148 -12.54 -4.51 -20.37
CA ILE A 148 -11.65 -5.35 -19.58
C ILE A 148 -11.01 -4.50 -18.49
N GLY A 149 -11.49 -4.65 -17.23
CA GLY A 149 -11.14 -3.81 -16.09
C GLY A 149 -12.16 -2.68 -15.86
N ALA A 150 -12.91 -2.77 -14.76
CA ALA A 150 -13.97 -1.83 -14.36
C ALA A 150 -13.57 -0.94 -13.16
N GLY A 151 -12.26 -0.70 -12.98
CA GLY A 151 -11.71 0.19 -11.95
C GLY A 151 -11.96 1.68 -12.26
N ASN A 152 -11.11 2.56 -11.70
CA ASN A 152 -11.29 4.03 -11.82
C ASN A 152 -11.43 4.50 -13.27
N ILE A 153 -10.49 4.13 -14.15
CA ILE A 153 -10.52 4.53 -15.56
C ILE A 153 -11.66 3.84 -16.30
N GLY A 154 -11.80 2.51 -16.13
CA GLY A 154 -12.83 1.75 -16.83
C GLY A 154 -14.25 2.21 -16.52
N SER A 155 -14.53 2.61 -15.28
CA SER A 155 -15.86 3.16 -14.90
C SER A 155 -16.16 4.49 -15.61
N ILE A 156 -15.16 5.33 -15.81
CA ILE A 156 -15.31 6.59 -16.56
C ILE A 156 -15.55 6.29 -18.04
N VAL A 157 -14.78 5.37 -18.62
CA VAL A 157 -14.99 4.93 -20.03
C VAL A 157 -16.38 4.36 -20.21
N ALA A 158 -16.85 3.50 -19.30
CA ALA A 158 -18.22 2.96 -19.33
C ALA A 158 -19.28 4.08 -19.33
N SER A 159 -19.14 5.06 -18.43
CA SER A 159 -20.03 6.23 -18.36
C SER A 159 -20.06 7.02 -19.68
N ARG A 160 -18.90 7.27 -20.29
CA ARG A 160 -18.82 7.96 -21.60
C ARG A 160 -19.45 7.14 -22.72
N ALA A 161 -19.18 5.82 -22.78
CA ALA A 161 -19.74 4.92 -23.78
C ALA A 161 -21.27 4.82 -23.69
N LEU A 162 -21.82 4.74 -22.47
CA LEU A 162 -23.28 4.79 -22.25
C LEU A 162 -23.89 6.11 -22.73
N GLY A 163 -23.20 7.24 -22.49
CA GLY A 163 -23.58 8.55 -23.02
C GLY A 163 -23.63 8.58 -24.57
N LEU A 164 -22.76 7.83 -25.23
CA LEU A 164 -22.74 7.62 -26.69
C LEU A 164 -23.76 6.58 -27.17
N LYS A 165 -24.66 6.11 -26.29
CA LYS A 165 -25.68 5.10 -26.59
C LYS A 165 -25.09 3.74 -26.98
N MET A 166 -23.90 3.40 -26.53
CA MET A 166 -23.34 2.05 -26.62
C MET A 166 -23.92 1.15 -25.53
N LYS A 167 -23.86 -0.17 -25.74
CA LYS A 167 -24.01 -1.19 -24.70
C LYS A 167 -22.63 -1.46 -24.13
N VAL A 168 -22.52 -1.65 -22.80
CA VAL A 168 -21.23 -1.94 -22.15
C VAL A 168 -21.32 -3.30 -21.45
N VAL A 169 -20.41 -4.22 -21.83
CA VAL A 169 -20.22 -5.52 -21.19
C VAL A 169 -18.85 -5.50 -20.51
N ALA A 170 -18.81 -5.72 -19.19
CA ALA A 170 -17.60 -5.57 -18.40
C ALA A 170 -17.13 -6.92 -17.81
N PHE A 171 -15.84 -7.18 -17.95
CA PHE A 171 -15.12 -8.23 -17.26
C PHE A 171 -14.14 -7.62 -16.26
N ASP A 172 -14.35 -7.89 -14.98
CA ASP A 172 -13.44 -7.56 -13.89
C ASP A 172 -13.70 -8.53 -12.73
N PRO A 173 -12.68 -9.25 -12.22
CA PRO A 173 -12.85 -10.19 -11.11
C PRO A 173 -13.41 -9.55 -9.83
N PHE A 174 -13.18 -8.25 -9.64
CA PHE A 174 -13.58 -7.50 -8.45
C PHE A 174 -14.88 -6.72 -8.62
N LEU A 175 -15.46 -6.70 -9.81
CA LEU A 175 -16.75 -6.05 -10.06
C LEU A 175 -17.87 -6.86 -9.42
N THR A 176 -18.59 -6.28 -8.42
CA THR A 176 -19.77 -6.91 -7.84
C THR A 176 -20.99 -6.72 -8.76
N PRO A 177 -22.02 -7.60 -8.65
CA PRO A 177 -23.26 -7.42 -9.41
C PRO A 177 -23.93 -6.06 -9.11
N GLU A 178 -23.94 -5.62 -7.86
CA GLU A 178 -24.51 -4.35 -7.42
C GLU A 178 -23.80 -3.18 -8.09
N ARG A 179 -22.47 -3.21 -8.09
CA ARG A 179 -21.66 -2.18 -8.72
C ARG A 179 -21.84 -2.12 -10.24
N ALA A 180 -22.00 -3.27 -10.88
CA ALA A 180 -22.30 -3.33 -12.31
C ALA A 180 -23.64 -2.66 -12.65
N VAL A 181 -24.68 -2.90 -11.82
CA VAL A 181 -25.98 -2.22 -11.95
C VAL A 181 -25.85 -0.71 -11.75
N GLU A 182 -25.14 -0.26 -10.72
CA GLU A 182 -24.89 1.19 -10.51
C GLU A 182 -24.19 1.84 -11.70
N MET A 183 -23.22 1.15 -12.29
CA MET A 183 -22.50 1.62 -13.47
C MET A 183 -23.34 1.54 -14.76
N GLY A 184 -24.46 0.84 -14.76
CA GLY A 184 -25.29 0.60 -15.94
C GLY A 184 -24.65 -0.35 -16.96
N VAL A 185 -23.78 -1.27 -16.52
CA VAL A 185 -23.05 -2.22 -17.37
C VAL A 185 -23.50 -3.66 -17.12
N GLU A 186 -23.38 -4.50 -18.14
CA GLU A 186 -23.57 -5.96 -18.01
C GLU A 186 -22.26 -6.57 -17.50
N LYS A 187 -22.27 -7.24 -16.32
CA LYS A 187 -21.15 -8.04 -15.87
C LYS A 187 -21.12 -9.37 -16.60
N ALA A 188 -19.97 -9.75 -17.15
CA ALA A 188 -19.78 -11.02 -17.86
C ALA A 188 -18.41 -11.64 -17.57
N ASP A 189 -18.25 -12.92 -17.90
CA ASP A 189 -16.93 -13.53 -18.02
C ASP A 189 -16.20 -13.04 -19.29
N LEU A 190 -14.91 -13.34 -19.40
CA LEU A 190 -14.10 -12.90 -20.50
C LEU A 190 -14.59 -13.46 -21.85
N GLU A 191 -14.98 -14.74 -21.90
CA GLU A 191 -15.41 -15.40 -23.13
C GLU A 191 -16.69 -14.79 -23.68
N THR A 192 -17.66 -14.53 -22.82
CA THR A 192 -18.90 -13.82 -23.15
C THR A 192 -18.64 -12.41 -23.66
N LEU A 193 -17.73 -11.68 -23.01
CA LEU A 193 -17.34 -10.34 -23.45
C LEU A 193 -16.72 -10.38 -24.86
N LEU A 194 -15.75 -11.27 -25.10
CA LEU A 194 -15.09 -11.40 -26.39
C LEU A 194 -16.08 -11.71 -27.52
N ALA A 195 -17.02 -12.61 -27.27
CA ALA A 195 -18.03 -12.99 -28.27
C ALA A 195 -19.06 -11.89 -28.56
N LYS A 196 -19.32 -10.97 -27.61
CA LYS A 196 -20.33 -9.91 -27.73
C LYS A 196 -19.80 -8.58 -28.24
N ALA A 197 -18.54 -8.27 -28.00
CA ALA A 197 -17.98 -6.94 -28.19
C ALA A 197 -17.75 -6.60 -29.67
N ASP A 198 -18.16 -5.40 -30.08
CA ASP A 198 -17.80 -4.77 -31.35
C ASP A 198 -16.53 -3.91 -31.21
N PHE A 199 -16.31 -3.40 -30.01
CA PHE A 199 -15.10 -2.70 -29.57
C PHE A 199 -14.65 -3.31 -28.24
N ILE A 200 -13.34 -3.44 -28.01
CA ILE A 200 -12.75 -3.90 -26.74
C ILE A 200 -11.77 -2.84 -26.27
N THR A 201 -11.86 -2.46 -25.00
CA THR A 201 -10.91 -1.53 -24.37
C THR A 201 -10.39 -2.11 -23.06
N LEU A 202 -9.07 -1.96 -22.82
CA LEU A 202 -8.39 -2.54 -21.68
C LEU A 202 -8.04 -1.44 -20.66
N HIS A 203 -8.39 -1.67 -19.39
CA HIS A 203 -8.15 -0.78 -18.26
C HIS A 203 -7.76 -1.55 -17.00
N THR A 204 -6.89 -2.54 -17.16
CA THR A 204 -6.39 -3.41 -16.09
C THR A 204 -4.87 -3.29 -15.93
N PRO A 205 -4.30 -3.50 -14.74
CA PRO A 205 -2.85 -3.56 -14.57
C PRO A 205 -2.26 -4.80 -15.25
N LEU A 206 -0.98 -4.76 -15.58
CA LEU A 206 -0.23 -5.93 -16.05
C LEU A 206 0.17 -6.77 -14.83
N THR A 207 -0.29 -8.00 -14.80
CA THR A 207 0.02 -9.04 -13.80
C THR A 207 0.22 -10.37 -14.51
N ASP A 208 0.65 -11.41 -13.81
CA ASP A 208 0.77 -12.75 -14.39
C ASP A 208 -0.58 -13.26 -14.92
N GLN A 209 -1.70 -12.85 -14.33
CA GLN A 209 -3.05 -13.25 -14.73
C GLN A 209 -3.59 -12.44 -15.93
N THR A 210 -3.11 -11.22 -16.12
CA THR A 210 -3.58 -10.31 -17.18
C THR A 210 -2.60 -10.23 -18.36
N ARG A 211 -1.40 -10.77 -18.21
CA ARG A 211 -0.42 -10.86 -19.30
C ARG A 211 -1.03 -11.63 -20.48
N ASN A 212 -0.99 -11.02 -21.66
CA ASN A 212 -1.58 -11.55 -22.87
C ASN A 212 -3.05 -11.98 -22.70
N ILE A 213 -3.83 -11.22 -21.91
CA ILE A 213 -5.27 -11.48 -21.75
C ILE A 213 -5.98 -11.48 -23.12
N LEU A 214 -5.48 -10.69 -24.09
CA LEU A 214 -5.81 -10.81 -25.50
C LEU A 214 -4.69 -11.60 -26.20
N SER A 215 -4.63 -12.91 -25.90
CA SER A 215 -3.77 -13.87 -26.56
C SER A 215 -4.30 -14.24 -27.96
N ARG A 216 -3.52 -14.96 -28.76
CA ARG A 216 -3.96 -15.53 -30.03
C ARG A 216 -5.27 -16.30 -29.92
N GLU A 217 -5.42 -17.12 -28.89
CA GLU A 217 -6.64 -17.88 -28.64
C GLU A 217 -7.83 -16.97 -28.35
N ASN A 218 -7.66 -15.98 -27.51
CA ASN A 218 -8.73 -15.05 -27.14
C ASN A 218 -9.11 -14.10 -28.29
N LEU A 219 -8.14 -13.66 -29.10
CA LEU A 219 -8.41 -12.89 -30.33
C LEU A 219 -9.27 -13.68 -31.33
N ALA A 220 -9.05 -14.99 -31.44
CA ALA A 220 -9.84 -15.86 -32.31
C ALA A 220 -11.31 -16.02 -31.84
N LYS A 221 -11.61 -15.80 -30.56
CA LYS A 221 -12.98 -15.87 -29.98
C LYS A 221 -13.75 -14.56 -30.14
N THR A 222 -13.13 -13.49 -30.60
CA THR A 222 -13.78 -12.19 -30.79
C THR A 222 -14.69 -12.20 -32.02
N LYS A 223 -15.61 -11.24 -32.09
CA LYS A 223 -16.33 -10.99 -33.34
C LYS A 223 -15.34 -10.63 -34.46
N SER A 224 -15.59 -11.14 -35.64
CA SER A 224 -14.86 -10.71 -36.85
C SER A 224 -15.03 -9.20 -37.07
N GLY A 225 -13.92 -8.50 -37.29
CA GLY A 225 -13.89 -7.05 -37.44
C GLY A 225 -13.97 -6.25 -36.14
N VAL A 226 -13.78 -6.89 -34.99
CA VAL A 226 -13.68 -6.20 -33.68
C VAL A 226 -12.59 -5.13 -33.69
N ARG A 227 -12.78 -4.05 -32.95
CA ARG A 227 -11.78 -2.98 -32.78
C ARG A 227 -11.25 -2.98 -31.37
N ILE A 228 -9.93 -2.85 -31.20
CA ILE A 228 -9.25 -3.00 -29.91
C ILE A 228 -8.53 -1.71 -29.54
N ILE A 229 -8.71 -1.25 -28.30
CA ILE A 229 -8.07 -0.07 -27.74
C ILE A 229 -7.29 -0.46 -26.49
N ASN A 230 -6.02 -0.08 -26.39
CA ASN A 230 -5.22 -0.27 -25.18
C ASN A 230 -4.48 1.01 -24.81
N CYS A 231 -4.98 1.68 -23.75
CA CYS A 231 -4.33 2.81 -23.08
C CYS A 231 -3.92 2.44 -21.63
N ALA A 232 -3.82 1.13 -21.34
CA ALA A 232 -3.51 0.66 -19.99
C ALA A 232 -2.03 0.28 -19.83
N ARG A 233 -1.63 -0.90 -20.31
CA ARG A 233 -0.24 -1.39 -20.24
C ARG A 233 0.12 -2.20 -21.48
N GLY A 234 1.37 -2.09 -21.92
CA GLY A 234 1.97 -3.06 -22.83
C GLY A 234 2.01 -4.46 -22.21
N GLY A 235 2.01 -5.51 -23.03
CA GLY A 235 1.97 -6.89 -22.57
C GLY A 235 0.59 -7.42 -22.14
N LEU A 236 -0.47 -6.60 -22.17
CA LEU A 236 -1.85 -7.08 -22.04
C LEU A 236 -2.36 -7.74 -23.33
N ILE A 237 -1.79 -7.39 -24.46
CA ILE A 237 -2.08 -7.96 -25.77
C ILE A 237 -0.80 -8.61 -26.31
N ASP A 238 -0.91 -9.81 -26.84
CA ASP A 238 0.14 -10.42 -27.64
C ASP A 238 0.26 -9.65 -28.97
N GLU A 239 1.29 -8.80 -29.09
CA GLU A 239 1.46 -7.91 -30.25
C GLU A 239 1.64 -8.70 -31.57
N ALA A 240 2.29 -9.86 -31.54
CA ALA A 240 2.47 -10.71 -32.72
C ALA A 240 1.13 -11.35 -33.13
N ALA A 241 0.36 -11.84 -32.16
CA ALA A 241 -0.97 -12.38 -32.42
C ALA A 241 -1.95 -11.29 -32.92
N LEU A 242 -1.86 -10.07 -32.38
CA LEU A 242 -2.65 -8.94 -32.85
C LEU A 242 -2.30 -8.58 -34.29
N LYS A 243 -1.01 -8.62 -34.67
CA LYS A 243 -0.57 -8.39 -36.04
C LYS A 243 -1.23 -9.38 -37.02
N ASP A 244 -1.16 -10.68 -36.70
CA ASP A 244 -1.78 -11.72 -37.54
C ASP A 244 -3.30 -11.56 -37.60
N ALA A 245 -3.95 -11.15 -36.51
CA ALA A 245 -5.40 -10.91 -36.47
C ALA A 245 -5.81 -9.67 -37.27
N LEU A 246 -4.98 -8.63 -37.33
CA LEU A 246 -5.19 -7.47 -38.23
C LEU A 246 -5.02 -7.87 -39.67
N ASP A 247 -3.98 -8.61 -40.03
CA ASP A 247 -3.69 -9.04 -41.40
C ASP A 247 -4.78 -9.98 -41.94
N SER A 248 -5.36 -10.82 -41.10
CA SER A 248 -6.47 -11.72 -41.48
C SER A 248 -7.84 -11.03 -41.50
N GLY A 249 -7.98 -9.83 -40.96
CA GLY A 249 -9.24 -9.11 -40.83
C GLY A 249 -10.11 -9.62 -39.66
N GLN A 250 -9.64 -10.54 -38.83
CA GLN A 250 -10.31 -10.94 -37.58
C GLN A 250 -10.46 -9.73 -36.65
N VAL A 251 -9.41 -8.92 -36.55
CA VAL A 251 -9.43 -7.60 -35.90
C VAL A 251 -9.54 -6.54 -37.01
N GLY A 252 -10.60 -5.74 -36.96
CA GLY A 252 -10.89 -4.70 -37.97
C GLY A 252 -10.07 -3.43 -37.78
N GLY A 253 -9.38 -3.27 -36.63
CA GLY A 253 -8.48 -2.18 -36.32
C GLY A 253 -8.04 -2.21 -34.88
N ALA A 254 -6.88 -1.65 -34.57
CA ALA A 254 -6.36 -1.53 -33.22
C ALA A 254 -5.72 -0.16 -32.96
N ALA A 255 -5.87 0.36 -31.75
CA ALA A 255 -5.21 1.58 -31.28
C ALA A 255 -4.47 1.31 -29.96
N LEU A 256 -3.16 1.48 -29.99
CA LEU A 256 -2.31 1.27 -28.83
C LEU A 256 -1.60 2.56 -28.43
N ASP A 257 -1.77 2.95 -27.17
CA ASP A 257 -1.02 4.03 -26.53
C ASP A 257 0.19 3.50 -25.77
N VAL A 258 0.26 2.17 -25.57
CA VAL A 258 1.25 1.48 -24.74
C VAL A 258 1.75 0.23 -25.45
N PHE A 259 3.04 -0.12 -25.21
CA PHE A 259 3.74 -1.22 -25.88
C PHE A 259 4.49 -2.09 -24.87
N GLU A 260 4.78 -3.35 -25.25
CA GLU A 260 5.54 -4.27 -24.39
C GLU A 260 6.93 -3.71 -24.06
N THR A 261 7.54 -3.01 -25.02
CA THR A 261 8.82 -2.29 -24.80
C THR A 261 8.62 -0.81 -25.07
N GLU A 262 8.86 0.02 -24.07
CA GLU A 262 8.80 1.48 -24.17
C GLU A 262 10.15 2.14 -23.82
N PRO A 263 10.60 3.16 -24.57
CA PRO A 263 10.02 3.73 -25.79
C PRO A 263 9.99 2.75 -26.95
N ALA A 264 8.83 2.63 -27.63
CA ALA A 264 8.66 1.74 -28.76
C ALA A 264 9.31 2.35 -30.02
N LYS A 265 10.55 1.98 -30.30
CA LYS A 265 11.29 2.38 -31.52
C LYS A 265 10.97 1.50 -32.73
N ALA A 266 10.54 0.27 -32.46
CA ALA A 266 10.11 -0.71 -33.45
C ALA A 266 9.03 -1.59 -32.83
N SER A 267 7.98 -1.91 -33.59
CA SER A 267 6.95 -2.89 -33.23
C SER A 267 6.52 -3.60 -34.51
N PRO A 268 6.16 -4.88 -34.46
CA PRO A 268 5.61 -5.60 -35.59
C PRO A 268 4.31 -4.98 -36.15
N LEU A 269 3.64 -4.16 -35.35
CA LEU A 269 2.40 -3.48 -35.65
C LEU A 269 2.58 -2.20 -36.49
N PHE A 270 3.78 -1.61 -36.48
CA PHE A 270 4.00 -0.35 -37.20
C PHE A 270 3.89 -0.54 -38.70
N GLY A 271 3.15 0.37 -39.35
CA GLY A 271 2.86 0.29 -40.79
C GLY A 271 1.73 -0.67 -41.16
N THR A 272 1.09 -1.34 -40.19
CA THR A 272 -0.08 -2.19 -40.43
C THR A 272 -1.31 -1.32 -40.74
N PRO A 273 -2.09 -1.64 -41.77
CA PRO A 273 -3.36 -0.93 -42.05
C PRO A 273 -4.33 -1.00 -40.84
N ASN A 274 -5.09 0.07 -40.63
CA ASN A 274 -6.05 0.20 -39.52
C ASN A 274 -5.41 0.09 -38.13
N PHE A 275 -4.12 0.40 -38.01
CA PHE A 275 -3.40 0.46 -36.73
C PHE A 275 -3.04 1.91 -36.37
N ILE A 276 -3.44 2.34 -35.20
CA ILE A 276 -3.12 3.67 -34.64
C ILE A 276 -2.18 3.47 -33.45
N SER A 277 -1.13 4.28 -33.36
CA SER A 277 -0.21 4.30 -32.24
C SER A 277 0.00 5.71 -31.71
N THR A 278 0.06 5.85 -30.38
CA THR A 278 0.42 7.08 -29.68
C THR A 278 1.53 6.80 -28.66
N PRO A 279 2.42 7.77 -28.35
CA PRO A 279 3.59 7.52 -27.52
C PRO A 279 3.28 7.69 -26.03
N HIS A 280 2.38 6.86 -25.50
CA HIS A 280 1.96 6.81 -24.08
C HIS A 280 1.42 8.16 -23.58
N LEU A 281 0.39 8.68 -24.25
CA LEU A 281 -0.23 9.98 -23.99
C LEU A 281 -1.41 9.95 -23.02
N GLY A 282 -1.78 8.79 -22.50
CA GLY A 282 -2.96 8.62 -21.63
C GLY A 282 -3.04 9.56 -20.43
N ALA A 283 -1.91 10.14 -19.97
CA ALA A 283 -1.86 11.12 -18.88
C ALA A 283 -1.31 12.49 -19.33
N SER A 284 -1.21 12.75 -20.63
CA SER A 284 -0.49 13.90 -21.18
C SER A 284 -1.43 15.07 -21.49
N THR A 285 -2.08 15.61 -20.46
CA THR A 285 -2.81 16.89 -20.52
C THR A 285 -2.35 17.82 -19.40
N ASP A 286 -2.53 19.12 -19.58
CA ASP A 286 -2.15 20.13 -18.58
C ASP A 286 -2.85 19.88 -17.23
N GLU A 287 -4.16 19.56 -17.27
CA GLU A 287 -4.95 19.27 -16.06
C GLU A 287 -4.42 18.03 -15.31
N ALA A 288 -4.12 16.96 -16.04
CA ALA A 288 -3.58 15.75 -15.42
C ALA A 288 -2.21 16.01 -14.79
N GLN A 289 -1.32 16.76 -15.47
CA GLN A 289 0.01 17.11 -14.96
C GLN A 289 -0.07 17.90 -13.65
N VAL A 290 -0.96 18.89 -13.59
CA VAL A 290 -1.25 19.67 -12.39
C VAL A 290 -1.85 18.80 -11.28
N ASN A 291 -2.86 18.00 -11.60
CA ASN A 291 -3.57 17.20 -10.61
C ASN A 291 -2.68 16.14 -9.95
N VAL A 292 -1.85 15.41 -10.73
CA VAL A 292 -0.94 14.41 -10.14
C VAL A 292 0.15 15.05 -9.30
N ALA A 293 0.63 16.25 -9.67
CA ALA A 293 1.62 17.02 -8.91
C ALA A 293 1.05 17.49 -7.55
N ILE A 294 -0.16 18.03 -7.55
CA ILE A 294 -0.87 18.42 -6.32
C ILE A 294 -1.05 17.19 -5.42
N GLN A 295 -1.65 16.11 -5.94
CA GLN A 295 -1.93 14.92 -5.14
C GLN A 295 -0.67 14.30 -4.52
N VAL A 296 0.41 14.15 -5.28
CA VAL A 296 1.64 13.57 -4.74
C VAL A 296 2.24 14.44 -3.64
N ALA A 297 2.22 15.76 -3.81
CA ALA A 297 2.74 16.69 -2.82
C ALA A 297 1.92 16.67 -1.52
N GLU A 298 0.60 16.65 -1.64
CA GLU A 298 -0.31 16.55 -0.49
C GLU A 298 -0.12 15.25 0.28
N GLN A 299 -0.11 14.11 -0.41
CA GLN A 299 0.02 12.79 0.22
C GLN A 299 1.37 12.61 0.93
N LEU A 300 2.48 12.98 0.28
CA LEU A 300 3.80 12.86 0.90
C LEU A 300 3.95 13.81 2.09
N SER A 301 3.45 15.04 1.97
CA SER A 301 3.48 16.01 3.08
C SER A 301 2.65 15.51 4.27
N ASP A 302 1.45 14.99 4.02
CA ASP A 302 0.59 14.43 5.08
C ASP A 302 1.27 13.26 5.80
N TYR A 303 1.95 12.39 5.06
CA TYR A 303 2.72 11.31 5.68
C TYR A 303 3.89 11.82 6.52
N LEU A 304 4.70 12.70 5.96
CA LEU A 304 5.94 13.15 6.60
C LEU A 304 5.68 14.06 7.82
N VAL A 305 4.61 14.86 7.79
CA VAL A 305 4.30 15.84 8.85
C VAL A 305 3.28 15.28 9.84
N ASN A 306 2.24 14.60 9.34
CA ASN A 306 1.08 14.19 10.13
C ASN A 306 0.96 12.67 10.31
N GLY A 307 1.74 11.87 9.57
CA GLY A 307 1.65 10.40 9.58
C GLY A 307 0.42 9.84 8.86
N GLY A 308 -0.29 10.67 8.07
CA GLY A 308 -1.41 10.23 7.23
C GLY A 308 -0.92 9.41 6.03
N VAL A 309 -1.59 8.32 5.70
CA VAL A 309 -1.22 7.43 4.60
C VAL A 309 -2.39 7.30 3.64
N THR A 310 -2.24 7.86 2.44
CA THR A 310 -3.28 7.81 1.41
C THR A 310 -2.70 7.20 0.13
N ASN A 311 -3.48 6.28 -0.49
CA ASN A 311 -3.08 5.59 -1.72
C ASN A 311 -1.72 4.87 -1.64
N ALA A 312 -1.38 4.34 -0.47
CA ALA A 312 -0.20 3.49 -0.32
C ALA A 312 -0.44 2.12 -0.94
N LEU A 313 0.59 1.57 -1.58
CA LEU A 313 0.54 0.30 -2.29
C LEU A 313 1.09 -0.86 -1.44
N ASN A 314 1.91 -0.55 -0.44
CA ASN A 314 2.59 -1.52 0.40
C ASN A 314 2.30 -1.39 1.89
N MET A 315 1.30 -0.60 2.26
CA MET A 315 0.73 -0.57 3.62
C MET A 315 -0.73 -0.13 3.58
N PRO A 316 -1.53 -0.44 4.63
CA PRO A 316 -2.91 0.01 4.72
C PRO A 316 -3.02 1.53 4.69
N SER A 317 -3.97 2.04 3.92
CA SER A 317 -4.28 3.48 3.91
C SER A 317 -4.87 3.92 5.25
N LEU A 318 -4.50 5.12 5.68
CA LEU A 318 -4.94 5.79 6.88
C LEU A 318 -5.12 7.27 6.53
N SER A 319 -6.37 7.70 6.34
CA SER A 319 -6.63 9.09 5.97
C SER A 319 -6.15 10.07 7.03
N ALA A 320 -5.89 11.31 6.63
CA ALA A 320 -5.48 12.37 7.57
C ALA A 320 -6.55 12.62 8.66
N GLU A 321 -7.82 12.34 8.38
CA GLU A 321 -8.93 12.45 9.35
C GLU A 321 -8.99 11.27 10.31
N GLU A 322 -8.60 10.06 9.87
CA GLU A 322 -8.58 8.85 10.69
C GLU A 322 -7.29 8.73 11.52
N ALA A 323 -6.18 9.24 11.00
CA ALA A 323 -4.87 9.14 11.64
C ALA A 323 -4.87 9.63 13.10
N PRO A 324 -5.45 10.80 13.46
CA PRO A 324 -5.52 11.26 14.86
C PRO A 324 -6.31 10.30 15.76
N LYS A 325 -7.38 9.67 15.24
CA LYS A 325 -8.23 8.74 15.99
C LYS A 325 -7.53 7.39 16.20
N LEU A 326 -6.82 6.89 15.18
CA LEU A 326 -6.13 5.60 15.23
C LEU A 326 -4.76 5.65 15.91
N ARG A 327 -4.11 6.82 15.95
CA ARG A 327 -2.77 6.97 16.56
C ARG A 327 -2.67 6.43 17.99
N PRO A 328 -3.59 6.69 18.93
CA PRO A 328 -3.52 6.11 20.28
C PRO A 328 -3.62 4.58 20.29
N TYR A 329 -4.48 4.01 19.42
CA TYR A 329 -4.63 2.56 19.28
C TYR A 329 -3.40 1.91 18.66
N MET A 330 -2.77 2.57 17.69
CA MET A 330 -1.52 2.11 17.09
C MET A 330 -0.37 2.15 18.08
N ALA A 331 -0.28 3.21 18.89
CA ALA A 331 0.72 3.31 19.95
C ALA A 331 0.53 2.19 21.01
N LEU A 332 -0.72 1.93 21.44
CA LEU A 332 -1.03 0.80 22.31
C LEU A 332 -0.63 -0.53 21.68
N ALA A 333 -1.03 -0.76 20.43
CA ALA A 333 -0.78 -2.00 19.70
C ALA A 333 0.73 -2.27 19.52
N GLU A 334 1.50 -1.25 19.19
CA GLU A 334 2.95 -1.35 19.04
C GLU A 334 3.63 -1.73 20.37
N ARG A 335 3.22 -1.09 21.48
CA ARG A 335 3.74 -1.40 22.83
C ARG A 335 3.38 -2.82 23.27
N LEU A 336 2.14 -3.29 23.03
CA LEU A 336 1.74 -4.67 23.30
C LEU A 336 2.53 -5.67 22.45
N GLY A 337 2.71 -5.40 21.17
CA GLY A 337 3.55 -6.20 20.28
C GLY A 337 5.00 -6.28 20.76
N SER A 338 5.58 -5.14 21.16
CA SER A 338 6.93 -5.07 21.72
C SER A 338 7.05 -5.87 23.01
N LEU A 339 6.08 -5.73 23.93
CA LEU A 339 6.06 -6.48 25.20
C LEU A 339 6.07 -7.99 24.95
N VAL A 340 5.16 -8.48 24.11
CA VAL A 340 5.11 -9.90 23.76
C VAL A 340 6.41 -10.34 23.07
N GLY A 341 6.93 -9.54 22.15
CA GLY A 341 8.18 -9.82 21.45
C GLY A 341 9.37 -9.97 22.40
N GLN A 342 9.46 -9.09 23.40
CA GLN A 342 10.52 -9.14 24.39
C GLN A 342 10.36 -10.31 25.37
N LEU A 343 9.12 -10.69 25.74
CA LEU A 343 8.85 -11.74 26.72
C LEU A 343 8.72 -13.15 26.15
N ALA A 344 8.38 -13.28 24.86
CA ALA A 344 8.22 -14.58 24.23
C ALA A 344 9.58 -15.30 24.06
N HIS A 345 9.59 -16.60 24.36
CA HIS A 345 10.73 -17.49 24.15
C HIS A 345 10.49 -18.41 22.96
N GLY A 346 11.55 -18.69 22.20
CA GLY A 346 11.50 -19.59 21.04
C GLY A 346 10.91 -18.98 19.77
N ASN A 347 10.55 -19.84 18.83
CA ASN A 347 9.93 -19.44 17.58
C ASN A 347 8.45 -19.11 17.83
N LEU A 348 7.96 -18.13 17.07
CA LEU A 348 6.56 -17.74 17.06
C LEU A 348 5.91 -18.35 15.82
N ASP A 349 4.89 -19.17 16.00
CA ASP A 349 4.22 -19.86 14.90
C ASP A 349 2.93 -19.12 14.49
N LYS A 350 2.26 -18.51 15.46
CA LYS A 350 0.98 -17.84 15.26
C LYS A 350 0.84 -16.62 16.17
N ILE A 351 0.19 -15.58 15.62
CA ILE A 351 -0.27 -14.43 16.40
C ILE A 351 -1.76 -14.18 16.15
N SER A 352 -2.53 -13.96 17.21
CA SER A 352 -3.92 -13.50 17.19
C SER A 352 -3.99 -12.10 17.76
N ILE A 353 -4.61 -11.18 17.02
CA ILE A 353 -4.81 -9.79 17.39
C ILE A 353 -6.31 -9.57 17.47
N GLU A 354 -6.81 -9.38 18.70
CA GLU A 354 -8.23 -9.22 18.97
C GLU A 354 -8.52 -7.78 19.37
N VAL A 355 -9.54 -7.19 18.76
CA VAL A 355 -10.00 -5.83 19.07
C VAL A 355 -11.46 -5.87 19.52
N GLU A 356 -11.78 -5.19 20.63
CA GLU A 356 -13.11 -5.14 21.22
C GLU A 356 -13.57 -3.69 21.45
N GLY A 357 -14.88 -3.48 21.47
CA GLY A 357 -15.51 -2.18 21.75
C GLY A 357 -15.23 -1.16 20.65
N ALA A 358 -14.89 0.08 21.03
CA ALA A 358 -14.67 1.18 20.09
C ALA A 358 -13.57 0.89 19.05
N ALA A 359 -12.53 0.13 19.42
CA ALA A 359 -11.47 -0.28 18.48
C ALA A 359 -11.99 -1.19 17.36
N ALA A 360 -13.02 -2.01 17.62
CA ALA A 360 -13.59 -2.92 16.64
C ALA A 360 -14.34 -2.20 15.49
N GLN A 361 -14.74 -0.95 15.71
CA GLN A 361 -15.41 -0.10 14.72
C GLN A 361 -14.42 0.58 13.75
N LEU A 362 -13.13 0.54 14.07
CA LEU A 362 -12.06 1.14 13.28
C LEU A 362 -11.49 0.14 12.26
N ASN A 363 -10.71 0.65 11.29
CA ASN A 363 -9.93 -0.23 10.42
C ASN A 363 -8.86 -0.97 11.23
N PRO A 364 -8.87 -2.32 11.32
CA PRO A 364 -7.94 -3.07 12.16
C PRO A 364 -6.55 -3.18 11.54
N LYS A 365 -6.41 -3.03 10.22
CA LYS A 365 -5.14 -3.24 9.51
C LYS A 365 -4.00 -2.37 10.03
N PRO A 366 -4.17 -1.06 10.32
CA PRO A 366 -3.14 -0.25 10.96
C PRO A 366 -2.78 -0.74 12.37
N ILE A 367 -3.75 -1.22 13.16
CA ILE A 367 -3.54 -1.79 14.50
C ILE A 367 -2.71 -3.07 14.39
N THR A 368 -3.09 -3.99 13.49
CA THR A 368 -2.31 -5.20 13.18
C THR A 368 -0.89 -4.88 12.76
N GLY A 369 -0.71 -3.92 11.84
CA GLY A 369 0.60 -3.46 11.40
C GLY A 369 1.47 -2.95 12.55
N ALA A 370 0.89 -2.20 13.48
CA ALA A 370 1.57 -1.68 14.66
C ALA A 370 1.98 -2.80 15.65
N VAL A 371 1.10 -3.78 15.90
CA VAL A 371 1.45 -4.97 16.72
C VAL A 371 2.63 -5.71 16.09
N LEU A 372 2.57 -5.97 14.78
CA LEU A 372 3.65 -6.67 14.09
C LEU A 372 4.95 -5.86 14.11
N ALA A 373 4.90 -4.54 13.96
CA ALA A 373 6.07 -3.67 14.07
C ALA A 373 6.73 -3.80 15.45
N GLY A 374 5.96 -3.70 16.51
CA GLY A 374 6.44 -3.89 17.87
C GLY A 374 7.04 -5.29 18.10
N LEU A 375 6.31 -6.34 17.68
CA LEU A 375 6.74 -7.74 17.83
C LEU A 375 8.04 -8.04 17.08
N MET A 376 8.17 -7.56 15.84
CA MET A 376 9.29 -7.88 14.97
C MET A 376 10.56 -7.10 15.31
N ARG A 377 10.50 -6.04 16.12
CA ARG A 377 11.70 -5.33 16.62
C ARG A 377 12.67 -6.23 17.37
N ARG A 378 12.20 -7.34 17.94
CA ARG A 378 13.10 -8.36 18.51
C ARG A 378 14.11 -8.93 17.53
N TYR A 379 13.87 -8.79 16.22
CA TYR A 379 14.72 -9.34 15.17
C TYR A 379 15.54 -8.28 14.43
N SER A 380 15.11 -7.02 14.44
CA SER A 380 15.81 -5.91 13.79
C SER A 380 15.26 -4.56 14.24
N ASP A 381 16.17 -3.61 14.50
CA ASP A 381 15.82 -2.24 14.89
C ASP A 381 15.24 -1.40 13.74
N THR A 382 15.39 -1.87 12.49
CA THR A 382 14.88 -1.18 11.28
C THR A 382 13.44 -1.53 10.96
N VAL A 383 12.76 -2.30 11.82
CA VAL A 383 11.38 -2.73 11.62
C VAL A 383 10.42 -1.56 11.83
N ASN A 384 9.49 -1.42 10.89
CA ASN A 384 8.38 -0.48 10.95
C ASN A 384 7.08 -1.12 10.41
N MET A 385 5.98 -0.37 10.36
CA MET A 385 4.67 -0.88 9.93
C MET A 385 4.62 -1.34 8.46
N VAL A 386 5.57 -0.90 7.61
CA VAL A 386 5.64 -1.28 6.19
C VAL A 386 6.26 -2.66 6.03
N ASN A 387 7.42 -2.90 6.68
CA ASN A 387 8.17 -4.14 6.51
C ASN A 387 7.77 -5.24 7.51
N ALA A 388 7.15 -4.92 8.64
CA ALA A 388 6.78 -5.90 9.65
C ALA A 388 5.86 -7.02 9.13
N PRO A 389 4.78 -6.75 8.37
CA PRO A 389 3.95 -7.81 7.79
C PRO A 389 4.71 -8.72 6.82
N PHE A 390 5.65 -8.15 6.06
CA PHE A 390 6.51 -8.90 5.14
C PHE A 390 7.46 -9.82 5.91
N LEU A 391 8.15 -9.29 6.92
CA LEU A 391 9.06 -10.06 7.80
C LEU A 391 8.32 -11.16 8.56
N ALA A 392 7.10 -10.90 9.03
CA ALA A 392 6.25 -11.90 9.67
C ALA A 392 5.95 -13.06 8.71
N LYS A 393 5.59 -12.74 7.46
CA LYS A 393 5.32 -13.74 6.41
C LYS A 393 6.58 -14.55 6.03
N GLU A 394 7.74 -13.91 5.86
CA GLU A 394 9.01 -14.60 5.58
C GLU A 394 9.37 -15.61 6.68
N ARG A 395 9.01 -15.31 7.94
CA ARG A 395 9.23 -16.19 9.09
C ARG A 395 8.14 -17.25 9.28
N GLY A 396 7.16 -17.30 8.40
CA GLY A 396 6.05 -18.26 8.46
C GLY A 396 5.06 -18.00 9.59
N LEU A 397 5.00 -16.76 10.15
CA LEU A 397 4.08 -16.40 11.22
C LEU A 397 2.64 -16.31 10.68
N ASP A 398 1.73 -17.16 11.20
CA ASP A 398 0.30 -17.08 10.92
C ASP A 398 -0.33 -15.91 11.70
N VAL A 399 -0.79 -14.88 10.97
CA VAL A 399 -1.37 -13.66 11.56
C VAL A 399 -2.89 -13.71 11.45
N ARG A 400 -3.59 -13.64 12.58
CA ARG A 400 -5.06 -13.64 12.64
C ARG A 400 -5.59 -12.37 13.28
N GLU A 401 -6.60 -11.78 12.64
CA GLU A 401 -7.35 -10.64 13.16
C GLU A 401 -8.73 -11.13 13.62
N VAL A 402 -9.12 -10.75 14.83
CA VAL A 402 -10.42 -11.09 15.41
C VAL A 402 -11.07 -9.80 15.91
N ARG A 403 -12.34 -9.61 15.59
CA ARG A 403 -13.12 -8.46 16.05
C ARG A 403 -14.30 -8.95 16.88
N HIS A 404 -14.50 -8.32 18.02
CA HIS A 404 -15.66 -8.56 18.87
C HIS A 404 -16.45 -7.26 19.02
N ASP A 405 -17.63 -7.23 18.42
CA ASP A 405 -18.59 -6.12 18.57
C ASP A 405 -19.43 -6.32 19.84
N ARG A 406 -18.76 -6.39 20.99
CA ARG A 406 -19.39 -6.50 22.30
C ARG A 406 -18.83 -5.44 23.23
N GLU A 407 -19.68 -4.92 24.09
CA GLU A 407 -19.24 -4.11 25.22
C GLU A 407 -18.57 -5.03 26.27
N GLY A 408 -17.29 -4.78 26.52
CA GLY A 408 -16.51 -5.43 27.57
C GLY A 408 -16.45 -4.59 28.83
N VAL A 409 -15.56 -4.99 29.77
CA VAL A 409 -15.27 -4.20 30.97
C VAL A 409 -14.61 -2.85 30.62
N TYR A 410 -13.88 -2.80 29.52
CA TYR A 410 -13.23 -1.60 29.00
C TYR A 410 -13.98 -1.09 27.77
N HIS A 411 -14.05 0.24 27.61
CA HIS A 411 -14.63 0.88 26.43
C HIS A 411 -13.95 0.41 25.11
N THR A 412 -12.67 0.04 25.21
CA THR A 412 -11.90 -0.58 24.13
C THR A 412 -10.90 -1.57 24.72
N LEU A 413 -10.60 -2.64 23.99
CA LEU A 413 -9.55 -3.58 24.37
C LEU A 413 -8.80 -4.04 23.11
N VAL A 414 -7.47 -4.08 23.20
CA VAL A 414 -6.61 -4.74 22.23
C VAL A 414 -5.90 -5.87 22.95
N ARG A 415 -6.08 -7.10 22.47
CA ARG A 415 -5.42 -8.30 22.99
C ARG A 415 -4.49 -8.86 21.93
N VAL A 416 -3.28 -9.18 22.33
CA VAL A 416 -2.27 -9.83 21.47
C VAL A 416 -1.91 -11.16 22.10
N THR A 417 -2.15 -12.25 21.37
CA THR A 417 -1.84 -13.62 21.79
C THR A 417 -0.85 -14.22 20.81
N VAL A 418 0.27 -14.73 21.29
CA VAL A 418 1.23 -15.50 20.48
C VAL A 418 1.27 -16.95 20.92
N ALA A 419 1.25 -17.86 19.95
CA ALA A 419 1.49 -19.28 20.20
C ALA A 419 2.99 -19.56 20.12
N THR A 420 3.51 -20.20 21.17
CA THR A 420 4.90 -20.63 21.29
C THR A 420 4.97 -22.11 21.61
N SER A 421 6.14 -22.72 21.46
CA SER A 421 6.38 -24.11 21.87
C SER A 421 6.13 -24.37 23.37
N GLN A 422 6.01 -23.32 24.18
CA GLN A 422 5.73 -23.38 25.63
C GLN A 422 4.29 -23.02 25.99
N GLY A 423 3.40 -22.92 25.00
CA GLY A 423 1.99 -22.54 25.15
C GLY A 423 1.73 -21.10 24.73
N ASP A 424 0.46 -20.72 24.79
CA ASP A 424 -0.02 -19.40 24.40
C ASP A 424 0.36 -18.33 25.45
N ARG A 425 0.79 -17.18 24.97
CA ARG A 425 1.13 -16.01 25.77
C ARG A 425 0.29 -14.82 25.31
N SER A 426 -0.52 -14.26 26.19
CA SER A 426 -1.41 -13.15 25.86
C SER A 426 -1.15 -11.92 26.72
N VAL A 427 -1.23 -10.75 26.10
CA VAL A 427 -1.26 -9.45 26.78
C VAL A 427 -2.46 -8.66 26.27
N ALA A 428 -3.05 -7.83 27.14
CA ALA A 428 -4.14 -6.97 26.74
C ALA A 428 -3.96 -5.55 27.27
N GLY A 429 -4.41 -4.59 26.49
CA GLY A 429 -4.34 -3.18 26.86
C GLY A 429 -5.57 -2.41 26.41
N THR A 430 -5.72 -1.22 26.97
CA THR A 430 -6.82 -0.29 26.70
C THR A 430 -6.30 1.14 26.59
N LEU A 431 -7.19 2.07 26.25
CA LEU A 431 -6.91 3.51 26.27
C LEU A 431 -7.65 4.19 27.42
N PHE A 432 -6.92 4.81 28.34
CA PHE A 432 -7.50 5.68 29.35
C PHE A 432 -7.73 7.07 28.75
N GLY A 433 -8.94 7.61 28.96
CA GLY A 433 -9.34 8.90 28.36
C GLY A 433 -9.24 8.92 26.84
N ASN A 434 -9.35 7.76 26.17
CA ASN A 434 -9.25 7.55 24.72
C ASN A 434 -7.88 7.89 24.09
N THR A 435 -6.88 8.25 24.90
CA THR A 435 -5.58 8.71 24.37
C THR A 435 -4.37 8.07 25.02
N GLN A 436 -4.49 7.58 26.27
CA GLN A 436 -3.36 7.07 27.03
C GLN A 436 -3.31 5.54 27.02
N PRO A 437 -2.32 4.91 26.34
CA PRO A 437 -2.15 3.46 26.34
C PRO A 437 -1.88 2.92 27.74
N ARG A 438 -2.59 1.86 28.13
CA ARG A 438 -2.38 1.12 29.39
C ARG A 438 -2.44 -0.38 29.14
N LEU A 439 -1.45 -1.09 29.66
CA LEU A 439 -1.52 -2.53 29.84
C LEU A 439 -2.53 -2.83 30.94
N VAL A 440 -3.43 -3.81 30.74
CA VAL A 440 -4.42 -4.22 31.75
C VAL A 440 -4.35 -5.71 32.08
N GLU A 441 -3.65 -6.49 31.28
CA GLU A 441 -3.46 -7.92 31.52
C GLU A 441 -2.13 -8.40 30.92
N ILE A 442 -1.42 -9.25 31.63
CA ILE A 442 -0.24 -9.98 31.19
C ILE A 442 -0.35 -11.44 31.59
N PHE A 443 -0.36 -12.35 30.62
CA PHE A 443 -0.43 -13.81 30.77
C PHE A 443 -1.57 -14.27 31.70
N GLY A 444 -2.74 -13.62 31.57
CA GLY A 444 -3.93 -13.92 32.37
C GLY A 444 -3.92 -13.32 33.79
N ILE A 445 -2.93 -12.48 34.12
CA ILE A 445 -2.87 -11.73 35.37
C ILE A 445 -3.24 -10.28 35.13
N GLY A 446 -4.26 -9.77 35.83
CA GLY A 446 -4.65 -8.36 35.78
C GLY A 446 -3.56 -7.47 36.41
N ILE A 447 -3.13 -6.47 35.65
CA ILE A 447 -2.12 -5.49 36.08
C ILE A 447 -2.32 -4.21 35.27
N GLU A 448 -2.27 -3.06 35.94
CA GLU A 448 -2.34 -1.77 35.27
C GLU A 448 -0.95 -1.15 35.19
N ALA A 449 -0.45 -0.90 33.96
CA ALA A 449 0.88 -0.29 33.80
C ALA A 449 0.93 0.54 32.51
N GLU A 450 1.73 1.60 32.51
CA GLU A 450 2.20 2.28 31.32
C GLU A 450 3.45 1.57 30.80
N LEU A 451 3.48 1.28 29.50
CA LEU A 451 4.66 0.67 28.87
C LEU A 451 5.48 1.79 28.23
N ASP A 452 6.53 2.24 28.90
CA ASP A 452 7.37 3.35 28.41
C ASP A 452 8.77 3.30 29.00
N GLY A 453 9.78 3.74 28.24
CA GLY A 453 11.17 3.83 28.66
C GLY A 453 11.79 2.50 29.11
N ASN A 454 12.57 2.53 30.18
CA ASN A 454 13.19 1.34 30.76
C ASN A 454 12.28 0.73 31.84
N MET A 455 12.02 -0.56 31.71
CA MET A 455 11.19 -1.27 32.68
C MET A 455 11.85 -2.57 33.12
N LEU A 456 11.47 -3.01 34.34
CA LEU A 456 11.86 -4.31 34.89
C LEU A 456 10.61 -5.19 35.02
N TYR A 457 10.62 -6.33 34.37
CA TYR A 457 9.60 -7.38 34.46
C TYR A 457 10.10 -8.48 35.40
N ILE A 458 9.30 -8.81 36.42
CA ILE A 458 9.63 -9.86 37.37
C ILE A 458 8.41 -10.77 37.58
N VAL A 459 8.64 -12.08 37.56
CA VAL A 459 7.69 -13.08 38.06
C VAL A 459 8.23 -13.69 39.34
N ASN A 460 7.42 -13.65 40.38
CA ASN A 460 7.79 -14.20 41.70
C ASN A 460 6.63 -14.90 42.38
N GLU A 461 6.92 -15.66 43.45
CA GLU A 461 5.91 -16.13 44.38
C GLU A 461 5.44 -14.96 45.27
N ASP A 462 4.13 -14.81 45.45
CA ASP A 462 3.52 -13.77 46.27
C ASP A 462 3.81 -14.05 47.75
N ALA A 463 4.93 -13.56 48.25
CA ALA A 463 5.38 -13.76 49.64
C ALA A 463 5.78 -12.44 50.32
N PRO A 464 5.49 -12.30 51.63
CA PRO A 464 5.88 -11.12 52.40
C PRO A 464 7.38 -10.83 52.31
N GLY A 465 7.74 -9.53 52.26
CA GLY A 465 9.11 -9.04 52.28
C GLY A 465 9.82 -9.03 50.89
N PHE A 466 9.22 -9.57 49.82
CA PHE A 466 9.83 -9.57 48.48
C PHE A 466 10.04 -8.13 47.98
N ILE A 467 9.01 -7.29 48.05
CA ILE A 467 9.05 -5.89 47.58
C ILE A 467 10.18 -5.11 48.30
N GLY A 468 10.32 -5.30 49.61
CA GLY A 468 11.39 -4.65 50.41
C GLY A 468 12.78 -5.07 49.93
N ARG A 469 13.00 -6.37 49.71
CA ARG A 469 14.31 -6.89 49.25
C ARG A 469 14.64 -6.36 47.86
N LEU A 470 13.66 -6.35 46.95
CA LEU A 470 13.84 -5.83 45.58
C LEU A 470 14.14 -4.33 45.60
N GLY A 471 13.37 -3.55 46.35
CA GLY A 471 13.58 -2.11 46.49
C GLY A 471 14.94 -1.76 47.08
N THR A 472 15.41 -2.49 48.12
CA THR A 472 16.75 -2.34 48.69
C THR A 472 17.82 -2.64 47.66
N LEU A 473 17.71 -3.77 46.93
CA LEU A 473 18.67 -4.13 45.89
C LEU A 473 18.80 -3.05 44.80
N LEU A 474 17.67 -2.54 44.29
CA LEU A 474 17.70 -1.49 43.25
C LEU A 474 18.29 -0.19 43.81
N GLY A 475 17.89 0.22 45.00
CA GLY A 475 18.38 1.44 45.67
C GLY A 475 19.88 1.40 45.96
N GLU A 476 20.43 0.28 46.45
CA GLU A 476 21.86 0.08 46.69
C GLU A 476 22.68 0.14 45.41
N ASN A 477 22.07 -0.18 44.28
CA ASN A 477 22.70 -0.06 42.94
C ASN A 477 22.38 1.26 42.21
N GLY A 478 21.81 2.24 42.93
CA GLY A 478 21.53 3.58 42.39
C GLY A 478 20.42 3.63 41.34
N ILE A 479 19.54 2.61 41.31
CA ILE A 479 18.43 2.53 40.35
C ILE A 479 17.18 3.07 41.03
N ASN A 480 16.65 4.18 40.53
CA ASN A 480 15.42 4.77 41.02
C ASN A 480 14.19 4.12 40.35
N ILE A 481 13.15 3.88 41.15
CA ILE A 481 11.88 3.31 40.72
C ILE A 481 10.90 4.45 40.45
N GLY A 482 10.44 4.61 39.20
CA GLY A 482 9.44 5.60 38.81
C GLY A 482 8.02 5.15 39.15
N THR A 483 7.66 3.92 38.75
CA THR A 483 6.38 3.28 39.07
C THR A 483 6.58 1.85 39.52
N PHE A 484 5.66 1.36 40.38
CA PHE A 484 5.68 0.00 40.88
C PHE A 484 4.29 -0.61 40.70
N ASN A 485 4.13 -1.48 39.73
CA ASN A 485 2.86 -2.13 39.41
C ASN A 485 2.96 -3.63 39.70
N LEU A 486 2.03 -4.15 40.50
CA LEU A 486 1.97 -5.56 40.87
C LEU A 486 0.60 -6.13 40.57
N GLY A 487 0.59 -7.24 39.86
CA GLY A 487 -0.58 -8.07 39.66
C GLY A 487 -0.36 -9.47 40.24
N ARG A 488 -1.41 -10.10 40.71
CA ARG A 488 -1.39 -11.49 41.17
C ARG A 488 -2.67 -12.22 40.76
N ARG A 489 -2.58 -13.52 40.58
CA ARG A 489 -3.75 -14.34 40.31
C ARG A 489 -4.49 -14.65 41.60
N ASP A 490 -3.78 -15.18 42.57
CA ASP A 490 -4.30 -15.57 43.86
C ASP A 490 -3.29 -15.18 45.00
N ALA A 491 -3.77 -15.01 46.21
CA ALA A 491 -2.91 -14.76 47.36
C ALA A 491 -1.95 -15.93 47.63
N GLY A 492 -0.65 -15.67 47.73
CA GLY A 492 0.38 -16.69 47.85
C GLY A 492 0.74 -17.45 46.59
N GLY A 493 0.13 -17.10 45.47
CA GLY A 493 0.39 -17.70 44.15
C GLY A 493 1.48 -16.99 43.36
N GLU A 494 1.34 -17.00 42.06
CA GLU A 494 2.26 -16.28 41.16
C GLU A 494 1.87 -14.79 41.05
N ALA A 495 2.87 -13.93 41.22
CA ALA A 495 2.76 -12.50 41.06
C ALA A 495 3.64 -12.00 39.89
N VAL A 496 3.18 -10.98 39.22
CA VAL A 496 3.89 -10.27 38.18
C VAL A 496 4.12 -8.83 38.60
N LEU A 497 5.34 -8.37 38.45
CA LEU A 497 5.71 -6.97 38.68
C LEU A 497 6.19 -6.35 37.39
N LEU A 498 5.76 -5.10 37.16
CA LEU A 498 6.28 -4.19 36.15
C LEU A 498 6.69 -2.89 36.85
N LEU A 499 7.97 -2.59 36.82
CA LEU A 499 8.54 -1.37 37.40
C LEU A 499 9.06 -0.50 36.26
N SER A 500 8.73 0.80 36.24
CA SER A 500 9.51 1.76 35.46
C SER A 500 10.74 2.17 36.26
N VAL A 501 11.87 2.31 35.56
CA VAL A 501 13.15 2.71 36.16
C VAL A 501 13.79 3.82 35.35
N ASP A 502 14.49 4.76 36.01
CA ASP A 502 15.03 5.95 35.34
C ASP A 502 16.21 5.63 34.41
N SER A 503 16.84 4.48 34.58
CA SER A 503 17.99 4.04 33.78
C SER A 503 17.92 2.57 33.44
N ALA A 504 18.62 2.15 32.37
CA ALA A 504 18.74 0.73 32.03
C ALA A 504 19.36 -0.06 33.20
N VAL A 505 18.76 -1.18 33.57
CA VAL A 505 19.24 -2.03 34.67
C VAL A 505 20.46 -2.82 34.19
N PRO A 506 21.62 -2.71 34.89
CA PRO A 506 22.81 -3.46 34.54
C PRO A 506 22.62 -4.97 34.68
N GLN A 507 23.36 -5.76 33.88
CA GLN A 507 23.21 -7.22 33.82
C GLN A 507 23.50 -7.90 35.18
N ASP A 508 24.48 -7.42 35.92
CA ASP A 508 24.82 -7.93 37.24
C ASP A 508 23.72 -7.70 38.27
N VAL A 509 22.98 -6.58 38.16
CA VAL A 509 21.81 -6.30 39.02
C VAL A 509 20.64 -7.20 38.66
N LEU A 510 20.42 -7.49 37.37
CA LEU A 510 19.42 -8.46 36.92
C LEU A 510 19.73 -9.87 37.48
N GLU A 511 20.99 -10.28 37.47
CA GLU A 511 21.43 -11.55 38.05
C GLU A 511 21.26 -11.62 39.56
N GLN A 512 21.49 -10.51 40.28
CA GLN A 512 21.22 -10.42 41.71
C GLN A 512 19.72 -10.51 41.99
N ALA A 513 18.89 -9.78 41.24
CA ALA A 513 17.44 -9.84 41.35
C ALA A 513 16.89 -11.24 41.06
N GLN A 514 17.45 -11.96 40.08
CA GLN A 514 17.09 -13.35 39.78
C GLN A 514 17.36 -14.32 40.95
N LYS A 515 18.34 -14.01 41.80
CA LYS A 515 18.70 -14.83 42.95
C LYS A 515 17.88 -14.53 44.22
N LEU A 516 17.01 -13.50 44.20
CA LEU A 516 16.13 -13.21 45.33
C LEU A 516 15.16 -14.39 45.57
N PRO A 517 14.87 -14.72 46.86
CA PRO A 517 13.96 -15.80 47.19
C PRO A 517 12.58 -15.62 46.52
N GLY A 518 12.07 -16.67 45.89
CA GLY A 518 10.76 -16.69 45.26
C GLY A 518 10.73 -16.13 43.83
N VAL A 519 11.83 -15.59 43.29
CA VAL A 519 11.91 -15.06 41.94
C VAL A 519 12.03 -16.20 40.92
N LYS A 520 11.15 -16.20 39.93
CA LYS A 520 11.13 -17.15 38.80
C LYS A 520 11.77 -16.57 37.55
N VAL A 521 11.45 -15.31 37.24
CA VAL A 521 11.92 -14.63 36.04
C VAL A 521 12.24 -13.19 36.35
N VAL A 522 13.35 -12.70 35.83
CA VAL A 522 13.70 -11.26 35.79
C VAL A 522 14.09 -10.90 34.38
N LYS A 523 13.55 -9.81 33.86
CA LYS A 523 13.88 -9.33 32.53
C LYS A 523 13.81 -7.80 32.43
N ALA A 524 14.85 -7.18 31.86
CA ALA A 524 14.79 -5.77 31.51
C ALA A 524 13.99 -5.64 30.18
N LEU A 525 13.15 -4.61 30.12
CA LEU A 525 12.35 -4.25 28.95
C LEU A 525 12.66 -2.82 28.56
N ALA A 526 12.55 -2.51 27.26
CA ALA A 526 12.69 -1.17 26.71
C ALA A 526 11.57 -0.88 25.69
N PHE A 527 10.98 0.33 25.76
CA PHE A 527 9.86 0.75 24.93
C PHE A 527 10.14 2.07 24.19
#